data_ec38deb114bd5e4e4a8dec244d945a0b
#
_entry.id   ec38deb114bd5e4e4a8dec244d945a0b
#
_cell.length_a   1.000
_cell.length_b   1.000
_cell.length_c   1.000
_cell.angle_alpha   90.00
_cell.angle_beta   90.00
_cell.angle_gamma   90.00
#
_symmetry.space_group_name_H-M   'P 1'
#
loop_
_entity.id
_entity.type
_entity.pdbx_description
1 polymer ?
#
loop_
_entity_poly.entity_id
_entity_poly.type
_entity_poly.pdbx_seq_one_letter_code
_entity_poly.pdbx_strand_id
1 'polypeptide(L)'
;LIDRALIDALCRALGKSFYAAVQQNTLGMDERMPAFQDLDMARFLSSLEPAKTLHARHTVGLLDAITRQDVTEPVNDGLPETLQEVLQVYGHNYYKLKVSGRIDADIDRLCAIASVLDNLPEPYHATLDGNEQYQSAEQLHELLTRMRAQPALRHLRHGQSAHALPR
;
A
#
# COMPACT_ATOMS: atom_id res chain seq x y z
N LEU A 1 -8.58 2.59 -18.14
CA LEU A 1 -7.71 3.32 -19.09
C LEU A 1 -8.42 4.47 -19.76
N ILE A 2 -9.61 4.26 -20.34
CA ILE A 2 -10.38 5.27 -21.10
C ILE A 2 -10.69 6.49 -20.23
N ASP A 3 -11.22 6.30 -19.04
CA ASP A 3 -11.55 7.40 -18.11
C ASP A 3 -10.33 8.28 -17.81
N ARG A 4 -9.16 7.66 -17.58
CA ARG A 4 -7.93 8.42 -17.32
C ARG A 4 -7.51 9.25 -18.53
N ALA A 5 -7.62 8.69 -19.73
CA ALA A 5 -7.30 9.42 -20.95
C ALA A 5 -8.25 10.59 -21.20
N LEU A 6 -9.56 10.40 -20.96
CA LEU A 6 -10.56 11.47 -21.08
C LEU A 6 -10.33 12.58 -20.05
N ILE A 7 -10.02 12.22 -18.80
CA ILE A 7 -9.73 13.18 -17.74
C ILE A 7 -8.45 13.98 -18.07
N ASP A 8 -7.38 13.32 -18.54
CA ASP A 8 -6.15 14.00 -18.95
C ASP A 8 -6.41 14.96 -20.12
N ALA A 9 -7.13 14.51 -21.14
CA ALA A 9 -7.49 15.33 -22.29
C ALA A 9 -8.32 16.56 -21.87
N LEU A 10 -9.32 16.37 -20.99
CA LEU A 10 -10.15 17.46 -20.45
C LEU A 10 -9.31 18.47 -19.66
N CYS A 11 -8.45 17.98 -18.77
CA CYS A 11 -7.58 18.85 -17.97
C CYS A 11 -6.64 19.67 -18.86
N ARG A 12 -6.05 19.07 -19.89
CA ARG A 12 -5.20 19.76 -20.88
C ARG A 12 -5.99 20.80 -21.67
N ALA A 13 -7.18 20.45 -22.16
CA ALA A 13 -8.02 21.35 -22.93
C ALA A 13 -8.44 22.60 -22.13
N LEU A 14 -8.65 22.43 -20.82
CA LEU A 14 -9.05 23.51 -19.90
C LEU A 14 -7.85 24.23 -19.24
N GLY A 15 -6.62 23.80 -19.47
CA GLY A 15 -5.43 24.34 -18.79
C GLY A 15 -5.46 24.18 -17.27
N LYS A 16 -6.09 23.10 -16.77
CA LYS A 16 -6.25 22.85 -15.34
C LYS A 16 -5.44 21.62 -14.90
N SER A 17 -4.95 21.65 -13.66
CA SER A 17 -4.43 20.42 -13.03
C SER A 17 -5.58 19.47 -12.72
N PHE A 18 -5.28 18.18 -12.61
CA PHE A 18 -6.26 17.17 -12.16
C PHE A 18 -6.89 17.56 -10.81
N TYR A 19 -6.04 18.01 -9.87
CA TYR A 19 -6.51 18.49 -8.56
C TYR A 19 -7.55 19.60 -8.68
N ALA A 20 -7.25 20.66 -9.46
CA ALA A 20 -8.18 21.75 -9.66
C ALA A 20 -9.47 21.30 -10.37
N ALA A 21 -9.38 20.37 -11.31
CA ALA A 21 -10.55 19.80 -11.98
C ALA A 21 -11.46 19.02 -11.03
N VAL A 22 -10.88 18.26 -10.09
CA VAL A 22 -11.62 17.55 -9.04
C VAL A 22 -12.26 18.56 -8.07
N GLN A 23 -11.47 19.46 -7.51
CA GLN A 23 -11.95 20.42 -6.52
C GLN A 23 -13.10 21.30 -7.04
N GLN A 24 -13.05 21.68 -8.31
CA GLN A 24 -14.08 22.49 -8.98
C GLN A 24 -15.21 21.66 -9.58
N ASN A 25 -15.22 20.36 -9.31
CA ASN A 25 -16.19 19.42 -9.88
C ASN A 25 -16.31 19.48 -11.42
N THR A 26 -15.23 19.78 -12.12
CA THR A 26 -15.20 19.84 -13.59
C THR A 26 -15.50 18.47 -14.22
N LEU A 27 -15.24 17.37 -13.45
CA LEU A 27 -15.49 16.00 -13.88
C LEU A 27 -16.96 15.58 -13.75
N GLY A 28 -17.81 16.42 -13.14
CA GLY A 28 -19.25 16.14 -13.01
C GLY A 28 -19.57 15.01 -12.01
N MET A 29 -18.80 14.87 -10.94
CA MET A 29 -19.14 13.99 -9.82
C MET A 29 -20.35 14.58 -9.11
N ASP A 30 -21.43 13.83 -9.04
CA ASP A 30 -22.68 14.33 -8.48
C ASP A 30 -23.43 13.28 -7.65
N GLU A 31 -24.56 13.71 -7.09
CA GLU A 31 -25.43 12.96 -6.20
C GLU A 31 -26.22 11.86 -6.88
N ARG A 32 -26.11 11.70 -8.23
CA ARG A 32 -26.77 10.62 -8.97
C ARG A 32 -26.25 9.24 -8.61
N MET A 33 -25.04 9.18 -8.03
CA MET A 33 -24.53 7.94 -7.46
C MET A 33 -25.23 7.66 -6.12
N PRO A 34 -25.94 6.52 -5.95
CA PRO A 34 -26.69 6.22 -4.73
C PRO A 34 -25.86 6.32 -3.44
N ALA A 35 -24.56 6.00 -3.52
CA ALA A 35 -23.66 6.10 -2.38
C ALA A 35 -23.39 7.53 -1.89
N PHE A 36 -23.76 8.57 -2.66
CA PHE A 36 -23.44 9.96 -2.37
C PHE A 36 -24.68 10.85 -2.21
N GLN A 37 -25.90 10.26 -2.13
CA GLN A 37 -27.14 11.02 -2.03
C GLN A 37 -27.22 11.95 -0.81
N ASP A 38 -26.57 11.54 0.30
CA ASP A 38 -26.55 12.32 1.56
C ASP A 38 -25.26 13.16 1.71
N LEU A 39 -24.41 13.20 0.68
CA LEU A 39 -23.14 13.94 0.72
C LEU A 39 -23.31 15.30 0.03
N ASP A 40 -23.06 16.39 0.76
CA ASP A 40 -22.85 17.70 0.14
C ASP A 40 -21.52 17.67 -0.66
N MET A 41 -21.65 17.25 -1.92
CA MET A 41 -20.50 17.03 -2.82
C MET A 41 -19.72 18.34 -3.03
N ALA A 42 -20.41 19.47 -3.18
CA ALA A 42 -19.76 20.76 -3.39
C ALA A 42 -18.90 21.15 -2.19
N ARG A 43 -19.44 21.01 -0.98
CA ARG A 43 -18.70 21.26 0.26
C ARG A 43 -17.54 20.29 0.44
N PHE A 44 -17.76 19.00 0.17
CA PHE A 44 -16.70 18.00 0.25
C PHE A 44 -15.53 18.32 -0.69
N LEU A 45 -15.80 18.57 -1.97
CA LEU A 45 -14.77 18.85 -2.97
C LEU A 45 -14.03 20.16 -2.68
N SER A 46 -14.74 21.20 -2.23
CA SER A 46 -14.11 22.48 -1.86
C SER A 46 -13.23 22.38 -0.62
N SER A 47 -13.46 21.39 0.25
CA SER A 47 -12.65 21.15 1.45
C SER A 47 -11.36 20.39 1.19
N LEU A 48 -11.18 19.83 -0.01
CA LEU A 48 -9.96 19.09 -0.35
C LEU A 48 -8.75 20.02 -0.38
N GLU A 49 -7.66 19.55 0.22
CA GLU A 49 -6.37 20.24 0.18
C GLU A 49 -5.33 19.37 -0.52
N PRO A 50 -4.40 19.95 -1.31
CA PRO A 50 -3.34 19.17 -1.94
C PRO A 50 -2.40 18.60 -0.88
N ALA A 51 -2.09 17.31 -1.00
CA ALA A 51 -1.10 16.68 -0.14
C ALA A 51 0.27 17.35 -0.37
N LYS A 52 0.91 17.81 0.71
CA LYS A 52 2.26 18.40 0.66
C LYS A 52 3.35 17.36 0.52
N THR A 53 3.09 16.15 1.03
CA THR A 53 4.02 15.02 1.02
C THR A 53 3.27 13.74 0.69
N LEU A 54 3.93 12.82 0.01
CA LEU A 54 3.46 11.47 -0.25
C LEU A 54 4.53 10.48 0.20
N HIS A 55 4.11 9.39 0.84
CA HIS A 55 5.02 8.33 1.22
C HIS A 55 5.13 7.31 0.08
N ALA A 56 6.34 7.01 -0.34
CA ALA A 56 6.61 5.92 -1.25
C ALA A 56 6.41 4.59 -0.51
N ARG A 57 5.61 3.69 -1.07
CA ARG A 57 5.35 2.37 -0.50
C ARG A 57 5.97 1.30 -1.38
N HIS A 58 6.99 0.60 -0.85
CA HIS A 58 7.61 -0.52 -1.54
C HIS A 58 6.72 -1.77 -1.47
N THR A 59 6.56 -2.46 -2.59
CA THR A 59 5.83 -3.73 -2.64
C THR A 59 6.82 -4.88 -2.54
N VAL A 60 6.60 -5.79 -1.60
CA VAL A 60 7.30 -7.06 -1.50
C VAL A 60 6.40 -8.15 -2.08
N GLY A 61 6.75 -8.62 -3.27
CA GLY A 61 6.01 -9.64 -4.01
C GLY A 61 6.21 -11.05 -3.43
N LEU A 62 5.41 -12.01 -3.90
CA LEU A 62 5.48 -13.40 -3.41
C LEU A 62 6.80 -14.09 -3.75
N LEU A 63 7.42 -13.70 -4.85
CA LEU A 63 8.67 -14.30 -5.36
C LEU A 63 9.90 -13.42 -5.17
N ASP A 64 9.72 -12.20 -4.64
CA ASP A 64 10.84 -11.29 -4.45
C ASP A 64 11.83 -11.86 -3.43
N ALA A 65 13.11 -11.76 -3.73
CA ALA A 65 14.17 -12.14 -2.81
C ALA A 65 14.17 -11.21 -1.58
N ILE A 66 14.25 -11.78 -0.38
CA ILE A 66 14.28 -11.04 0.88
C ILE A 66 15.72 -10.70 1.25
N THR A 67 16.60 -11.68 1.12
CA THR A 67 18.03 -11.57 1.39
C THR A 67 18.86 -12.02 0.19
N ARG A 68 20.16 -11.76 0.22
CA ARG A 68 21.06 -12.20 -0.86
C ARG A 68 21.11 -13.73 -1.03
N GLN A 69 20.79 -14.48 0.00
CA GLN A 69 20.74 -15.95 -0.07
C GLN A 69 19.59 -16.45 -0.95
N ASP A 70 18.56 -15.65 -1.17
CA ASP A 70 17.39 -15.99 -1.97
C ASP A 70 17.63 -15.73 -3.47
N VAL A 71 18.73 -15.07 -3.85
CA VAL A 71 19.04 -14.73 -5.24
C VAL A 71 19.86 -15.85 -5.86
N THR A 72 19.27 -16.58 -6.81
CA THR A 72 19.94 -17.66 -7.54
C THR A 72 20.71 -17.13 -8.77
N GLU A 73 20.14 -16.19 -9.49
CA GLU A 73 20.71 -15.59 -10.70
C GLU A 73 20.71 -14.07 -10.60
N PRO A 74 21.83 -13.46 -10.14
CA PRO A 74 21.89 -12.00 -10.00
C PRO A 74 21.91 -11.30 -11.35
N VAL A 75 21.11 -10.22 -11.46
CA VAL A 75 21.04 -9.38 -12.68
C VAL A 75 22.27 -8.49 -12.80
N ASN A 76 22.82 -8.01 -11.68
CA ASN A 76 24.01 -7.17 -11.60
C ASN A 76 23.94 -5.88 -12.45
N ASP A 77 22.78 -5.24 -12.49
CA ASP A 77 22.55 -3.96 -13.17
C ASP A 77 22.79 -2.73 -12.28
N GLY A 78 23.22 -2.96 -11.04
CA GLY A 78 23.47 -1.91 -10.04
C GLY A 78 22.22 -1.49 -9.26
N LEU A 79 21.07 -2.12 -9.49
CA LEU A 79 19.84 -1.89 -8.73
C LEU A 79 19.70 -2.93 -7.60
N PRO A 80 18.97 -2.60 -6.53
CA PRO A 80 18.65 -3.56 -5.46
C PRO A 80 17.85 -4.75 -5.99
N GLU A 81 18.31 -5.95 -5.71
CA GLU A 81 17.63 -7.20 -6.09
C GLU A 81 16.90 -7.86 -4.91
N THR A 82 17.15 -7.41 -3.68
CA THR A 82 16.58 -7.98 -2.45
C THR A 82 15.90 -6.92 -1.61
N LEU A 83 14.96 -7.32 -0.75
CA LEU A 83 14.35 -6.42 0.22
C LEU A 83 15.43 -5.77 1.12
N GLN A 84 16.42 -6.54 1.54
CA GLN A 84 17.51 -6.04 2.37
C GLN A 84 18.30 -4.91 1.68
N GLU A 85 18.60 -5.05 0.40
CA GLU A 85 19.28 -4.02 -0.40
C GLU A 85 18.37 -2.79 -0.64
N VAL A 86 17.06 -3.01 -0.88
CA VAL A 86 16.07 -1.94 -1.01
C VAL A 86 16.03 -1.06 0.24
N LEU A 87 16.07 -1.67 1.44
CA LEU A 87 16.12 -0.92 2.69
C LEU A 87 17.36 -0.03 2.76
N GLN A 88 18.52 -0.57 2.39
CA GLN A 88 19.79 0.15 2.46
C GLN A 88 19.86 1.31 1.46
N VAL A 89 19.32 1.11 0.24
CA VAL A 89 19.43 2.10 -0.85
C VAL A 89 18.36 3.18 -0.75
N TYR A 90 17.10 2.79 -0.46
CA TYR A 90 15.98 3.72 -0.55
C TYR A 90 15.42 4.17 0.80
N GLY A 91 15.65 3.46 1.88
CA GLY A 91 15.19 3.84 3.23
C GLY A 91 13.67 3.99 3.35
N HIS A 92 12.90 3.16 2.65
CA HIS A 92 11.44 3.19 2.75
C HIS A 92 10.96 2.79 4.14
N ASN A 93 9.88 3.45 4.60
CA ASN A 93 9.18 3.11 5.85
C ASN A 93 7.76 2.58 5.61
N TYR A 94 7.33 2.46 4.36
CA TYR A 94 6.01 1.95 4.00
C TYR A 94 6.14 0.75 3.06
N TYR A 95 5.47 -0.34 3.43
CA TYR A 95 5.55 -1.62 2.71
C TYR A 95 4.18 -2.17 2.40
N LYS A 96 4.06 -2.82 1.25
CA LYS A 96 2.93 -3.64 0.86
C LYS A 96 3.43 -5.08 0.72
N LEU A 97 2.97 -5.96 1.58
CA LEU A 97 3.43 -7.35 1.67
C LEU A 97 2.40 -8.25 1.00
N LYS A 98 2.81 -8.97 -0.03
CA LYS A 98 1.95 -9.93 -0.71
C LYS A 98 1.85 -11.20 0.13
N VAL A 99 0.61 -11.74 0.25
CA VAL A 99 0.30 -13.03 0.89
C VAL A 99 -0.47 -13.90 -0.09
N SER A 100 -0.28 -15.23 0.02
CA SER A 100 -0.70 -16.19 -1.00
C SER A 100 -1.97 -16.96 -0.66
N GLY A 101 -2.52 -16.78 0.55
CA GLY A 101 -3.63 -17.60 1.07
C GLY A 101 -3.20 -18.95 1.62
N ARG A 102 -1.91 -19.29 1.57
CA ARG A 102 -1.35 -20.50 2.21
C ARG A 102 -0.76 -20.09 3.57
N ILE A 103 -1.55 -20.25 4.61
CA ILE A 103 -1.30 -19.67 5.94
C ILE A 103 0.11 -19.98 6.47
N ASP A 104 0.56 -21.24 6.44
CA ASP A 104 1.88 -21.60 6.96
C ASP A 104 3.01 -20.93 6.15
N ALA A 105 2.94 -20.99 4.82
CA ALA A 105 3.92 -20.34 3.95
C ALA A 105 3.91 -18.82 4.09
N ASP A 106 2.72 -18.22 4.28
CA ASP A 106 2.59 -16.78 4.50
C ASP A 106 3.21 -16.36 5.83
N ILE A 107 3.00 -17.15 6.91
CA ILE A 107 3.63 -16.88 8.22
C ILE A 107 5.15 -16.98 8.12
N ASP A 108 5.69 -18.02 7.49
CA ASP A 108 7.14 -18.20 7.34
C ASP A 108 7.75 -17.03 6.55
N ARG A 109 7.11 -16.65 5.44
CA ARG A 109 7.56 -15.52 4.61
C ARG A 109 7.47 -14.18 5.35
N LEU A 110 6.37 -13.92 6.07
CA LEU A 110 6.22 -12.72 6.87
C LEU A 110 7.27 -12.64 7.98
N CYS A 111 7.64 -13.76 8.61
CA CYS A 111 8.73 -13.81 9.58
C CYS A 111 10.08 -13.46 8.94
N ALA A 112 10.36 -13.98 7.75
CA ALA A 112 11.57 -13.64 7.01
C ALA A 112 11.61 -12.15 6.64
N ILE A 113 10.49 -11.57 6.17
CA ILE A 113 10.38 -10.14 5.89
C ILE A 113 10.57 -9.31 7.17
N ALA A 114 9.90 -9.69 8.27
CA ALA A 114 10.02 -8.98 9.55
C ALA A 114 11.46 -8.96 10.06
N SER A 115 12.19 -10.07 9.91
CA SER A 115 13.60 -10.14 10.33
C SER A 115 14.50 -9.13 9.62
N VAL A 116 14.14 -8.70 8.42
CA VAL A 116 14.83 -7.66 7.65
C VAL A 116 14.32 -6.27 8.02
N LEU A 117 12.99 -6.08 8.07
CA LEU A 117 12.37 -4.79 8.38
C LEU A 117 12.65 -4.31 9.82
N ASP A 118 12.76 -5.24 10.77
CA ASP A 118 13.05 -4.94 12.18
C ASP A 118 14.47 -4.36 12.41
N ASN A 119 15.33 -4.35 11.37
CA ASN A 119 16.62 -3.67 11.39
C ASN A 119 16.52 -2.18 10.98
N LEU A 120 15.35 -1.70 10.57
CA LEU A 120 15.17 -0.27 10.29
C LEU A 120 15.34 0.55 11.56
N PRO A 121 16.00 1.73 11.48
CA PRO A 121 16.16 2.62 12.63
C PRO A 121 14.85 3.29 13.06
N GLU A 122 13.93 3.46 12.12
CA GLU A 122 12.63 4.11 12.32
C GLU A 122 11.48 3.08 12.21
N PRO A 123 10.35 3.33 12.89
CA PRO A 123 9.17 2.50 12.75
C PRO A 123 8.70 2.43 11.30
N TYR A 124 8.25 1.26 10.87
CA TYR A 124 7.70 1.05 9.53
C TYR A 124 6.20 0.72 9.57
N HIS A 125 5.53 0.96 8.45
CA HIS A 125 4.13 0.64 8.24
C HIS A 125 4.00 -0.43 7.15
N ALA A 126 3.22 -1.46 7.41
CA ALA A 126 2.98 -2.52 6.45
C ALA A 126 1.50 -2.78 6.23
N THR A 127 1.14 -3.06 5.00
CA THR A 127 -0.19 -3.56 4.61
C THR A 127 -0.05 -4.93 4.00
N LEU A 128 -0.99 -5.83 4.29
CA LEU A 128 -1.08 -7.12 3.61
C LEU A 128 -1.94 -6.99 2.36
N ASP A 129 -1.57 -7.69 1.30
CA ASP A 129 -2.32 -7.76 0.06
C ASP A 129 -2.42 -9.20 -0.44
N GLY A 130 -3.60 -9.79 -0.32
CA GLY A 130 -3.89 -11.17 -0.67
C GLY A 130 -4.35 -11.39 -2.11
N ASN A 131 -4.61 -10.34 -2.91
CA ASN A 131 -5.04 -10.44 -4.31
C ASN A 131 -6.09 -11.55 -4.55
N GLU A 132 -7.19 -11.52 -3.79
CA GLU A 132 -8.29 -12.51 -3.85
C GLU A 132 -7.85 -13.97 -3.61
N GLN A 133 -6.69 -14.20 -2.95
CA GLN A 133 -6.20 -15.55 -2.65
C GLN A 133 -6.91 -16.19 -1.46
N TYR A 134 -7.58 -15.39 -0.63
CA TYR A 134 -8.34 -15.89 0.52
C TYR A 134 -9.77 -16.20 0.09
N GLN A 135 -10.22 -17.43 0.41
CA GLN A 135 -11.54 -17.93 -0.01
C GLN A 135 -12.67 -17.48 0.94
N SER A 136 -12.32 -17.09 2.16
CA SER A 136 -13.29 -16.66 3.16
C SER A 136 -12.69 -15.70 4.19
N ALA A 137 -13.56 -15.02 4.93
CA ALA A 137 -13.16 -14.15 6.03
C ALA A 137 -12.52 -14.94 7.19
N GLU A 138 -12.95 -16.18 7.40
CA GLU A 138 -12.42 -17.09 8.43
C GLU A 138 -10.95 -17.42 8.15
N GLN A 139 -10.59 -17.68 6.89
CA GLN A 139 -9.22 -17.95 6.49
C GLN A 139 -8.32 -16.74 6.73
N LEU A 140 -8.82 -15.52 6.42
CA LEU A 140 -8.09 -14.30 6.74
C LEU A 140 -7.97 -14.10 8.26
N HIS A 141 -9.02 -14.39 9.02
CA HIS A 141 -9.01 -14.33 10.48
C HIS A 141 -7.98 -15.31 11.07
N GLU A 142 -7.85 -16.50 10.52
CA GLU A 142 -6.84 -17.48 10.91
C GLU A 142 -5.42 -16.93 10.69
N LEU A 143 -5.12 -16.35 9.51
CA LEU A 143 -3.82 -15.69 9.26
C LEU A 143 -3.54 -14.66 10.34
N LEU A 144 -4.47 -13.74 10.59
CA LEU A 144 -4.28 -12.67 11.58
C LEU A 144 -4.09 -13.22 13.00
N THR A 145 -4.78 -14.31 13.34
CA THR A 145 -4.63 -15.00 14.63
C THR A 145 -3.25 -15.62 14.76
N ARG A 146 -2.80 -16.33 13.73
CA ARG A 146 -1.45 -16.93 13.66
C ARG A 146 -0.36 -15.86 13.72
N MET A 147 -0.51 -14.75 12.99
CA MET A 147 0.41 -13.62 13.08
C MET A 147 0.49 -13.06 14.50
N ARG A 148 -0.65 -12.96 15.21
CA ARG A 148 -0.67 -12.48 16.61
C ARG A 148 0.06 -13.43 17.56
N ALA A 149 0.02 -14.72 17.32
CA ALA A 149 0.70 -15.73 18.12
C ALA A 149 2.21 -15.79 17.86
N GLN A 150 2.69 -15.22 16.73
CA GLN A 150 4.11 -15.26 16.35
C GLN A 150 4.91 -14.10 16.99
N PRO A 151 5.88 -14.39 17.90
CA PRO A 151 6.71 -13.34 18.50
C PRO A 151 7.53 -12.56 17.49
N ALA A 152 8.02 -13.22 16.43
CA ALA A 152 8.78 -12.60 15.35
C ALA A 152 8.01 -11.52 14.57
N LEU A 153 6.67 -11.54 14.62
CA LEU A 153 5.81 -10.56 13.93
C LEU A 153 5.31 -9.43 14.83
N ARG A 154 5.87 -9.29 16.04
CA ARG A 154 5.37 -8.30 17.02
C ARG A 154 5.40 -6.85 16.48
N HIS A 155 6.45 -6.46 15.77
CA HIS A 155 6.59 -5.11 15.24
C HIS A 155 5.71 -4.88 14.02
N LEU A 156 5.56 -5.89 13.17
CA LEU A 156 4.65 -5.86 12.03
C LEU A 156 3.19 -5.69 12.45
N ARG A 157 2.81 -6.15 13.65
CA ARG A 157 1.47 -5.97 14.25
C ARG A 157 1.24 -4.55 14.77
N HIS A 158 2.28 -3.92 15.31
CA HIS A 158 2.20 -2.57 15.90
C HIS A 158 2.38 -1.45 14.86
N GLY A 159 2.82 -1.74 13.64
CA GLY A 159 2.85 -0.80 12.53
C GLY A 159 1.46 -0.30 12.08
N GLN A 160 0.40 -0.84 12.68
CA GLN A 160 -0.93 -0.23 12.72
C GLN A 160 -1.01 0.80 13.86
N SER A 161 -0.11 1.75 13.93
CA SER A 161 -0.38 2.96 14.68
C SER A 161 -1.57 3.62 14.04
N ALA A 162 -2.69 3.51 14.72
CA ALA A 162 -3.90 4.23 14.40
C ALA A 162 -3.56 5.72 14.34
N HIS A 163 -3.19 6.21 13.18
CA HIS A 163 -3.47 7.58 12.88
C HIS A 163 -4.98 7.64 12.69
N ALA A 164 -5.66 7.88 13.82
CA ALA A 164 -7.00 8.40 13.80
C ALA A 164 -7.00 9.55 12.81
N LEU A 165 -7.79 9.42 11.74
CA LEU A 165 -8.13 10.56 10.90
C LEU A 165 -8.58 11.67 11.86
N PRO A 166 -8.07 12.89 11.76
CA PRO A 166 -8.57 14.00 12.54
C PRO A 166 -10.07 14.13 12.22
N ARG A 167 -10.88 14.23 13.28
CA ARG A 167 -12.32 14.44 13.21
C ARG A 167 -12.63 15.78 12.54
#